data_e7fca03184aab28cdf11a177b960f6ae
#
_entry.id   e7fca03184aab28cdf11a177b960f6ae
#
_cell.length_a   1.000
_cell.length_b   1.000
_cell.length_c   1.000
_cell.angle_alpha   90.00
_cell.angle_beta   90.00
_cell.angle_gamma   90.00
#
_symmetry.space_group_name_H-M   'P 1'
#
loop_
_entity.id
_entity.type
_entity.pdbx_description
1 polymer ?
#
loop_
_entity_poly.entity_id
_entity_poly.type
_entity_poly.pdbx_seq_one_letter_code
_entity_poly.pdbx_strand_id
1 'polypeptide(L)'
;MEGDCTQRLEAALLRTLRHNAGNGHTCLPRAQLLDTASHFIQQPPEKLARALDHCIETGQLGVKMLEAVPYIYLPDLLEAEQAIADRLALLAKREKQTVRDLDKNIQVLELTQGFAYAPLQREAIRKAMTENCLVLTGGPGTGKTTTVNAILQLLEHQADRVALCAPTGRAAKRLSELTGRKASTIHRLLEVDYSGGVVSFIHNDKNLLKCDVVILDEMSMVDVKLFQALIAALRYSCRIIMVGDATSCPAWGPATFWGGHPLRTGAHRLPERDLPAGQTQPYCGERPPYHQQ
;
A
#
# COMPACT_ATOMS: atom_id res chain seq x y z
N MET A 1 -22.41 33.99 18.71
CA MET A 1 -23.05 32.67 18.90
C MET A 1 -23.12 31.84 17.61
N GLU A 2 -23.25 32.43 16.40
CA GLU A 2 -23.28 31.66 15.14
C GLU A 2 -21.88 31.10 14.74
N GLY A 3 -20.81 31.87 14.95
CA GLY A 3 -19.44 31.42 14.63
C GLY A 3 -18.98 30.18 15.42
N ASP A 4 -19.41 30.08 16.69
CA ASP A 4 -19.10 28.93 17.56
C ASP A 4 -19.81 27.64 17.06
N CYS A 5 -20.98 27.78 16.42
CA CYS A 5 -21.70 26.68 15.82
C CYS A 5 -20.98 26.14 14.56
N THR A 6 -20.46 27.03 13.68
CA THR A 6 -19.77 26.63 12.45
C THR A 6 -18.46 25.91 12.75
N GLN A 7 -17.62 26.45 13.62
CA GLN A 7 -16.37 25.82 14.05
C GLN A 7 -16.60 24.41 14.65
N ARG A 8 -17.70 24.23 15.40
CA ARG A 8 -18.08 22.93 15.95
C ARG A 8 -18.44 21.93 14.84
N LEU A 9 -19.12 22.37 13.79
CA LEU A 9 -19.48 21.53 12.64
C LEU A 9 -18.23 21.13 11.85
N GLU A 10 -17.33 22.06 11.58
CA GLU A 10 -16.04 21.83 10.93
C GLU A 10 -15.16 20.85 11.73
N ALA A 11 -15.05 21.07 13.04
CA ALA A 11 -14.32 20.17 13.94
C ALA A 11 -14.90 18.75 13.94
N ALA A 12 -16.21 18.59 13.83
CA ALA A 12 -16.83 17.26 13.74
C ALA A 12 -16.48 16.54 12.44
N LEU A 13 -16.48 17.23 11.29
CA LEU A 13 -16.06 16.69 10.00
C LEU A 13 -14.60 16.24 10.03
N LEU A 14 -13.71 17.10 10.52
CA LEU A 14 -12.29 16.81 10.66
C LEU A 14 -12.05 15.62 11.61
N ARG A 15 -12.76 15.57 12.74
CA ARG A 15 -12.65 14.46 13.70
C ARG A 15 -13.12 13.15 13.10
N THR A 16 -14.21 13.15 12.34
CA THR A 16 -14.72 11.96 11.65
C THR A 16 -13.68 11.41 10.66
N LEU A 17 -13.08 12.28 9.83
CA LEU A 17 -12.03 11.88 8.90
C LEU A 17 -10.77 11.37 9.62
N ARG A 18 -10.32 12.04 10.69
CA ARG A 18 -9.16 11.59 11.48
C ARG A 18 -9.42 10.25 12.17
N HIS A 19 -10.63 10.01 12.66
CA HIS A 19 -11.00 8.73 13.23
C HIS A 19 -10.95 7.61 12.17
N ASN A 20 -11.48 7.87 10.98
CA ASN A 20 -11.42 6.92 9.87
C ASN A 20 -9.98 6.69 9.36
N ALA A 21 -9.14 7.73 9.37
CA ALA A 21 -7.72 7.60 9.05
C ALA A 21 -6.99 6.68 10.05
N GLY A 22 -7.32 6.77 11.34
CA GLY A 22 -6.84 5.85 12.36
C GLY A 22 -7.26 4.39 12.16
N ASN A 23 -8.35 4.16 11.42
CA ASN A 23 -8.83 2.84 11.03
C ASN A 23 -8.27 2.39 9.65
N GLY A 24 -7.35 3.15 9.06
CA GLY A 24 -6.72 2.83 7.80
C GLY A 24 -7.42 3.35 6.54
N HIS A 25 -8.45 4.19 6.67
CA HIS A 25 -9.14 4.79 5.52
C HIS A 25 -8.57 6.17 5.20
N THR A 26 -8.18 6.40 3.96
CA THR A 26 -7.62 7.70 3.54
C THR A 26 -8.67 8.74 3.22
N CYS A 27 -9.88 8.31 2.88
CA CYS A 27 -10.98 9.18 2.48
C CYS A 27 -12.34 8.57 2.84
N LEU A 28 -13.39 9.39 2.74
CA LEU A 28 -14.79 8.97 2.82
C LEU A 28 -15.60 9.57 1.68
N PRO A 29 -16.60 8.83 1.14
CA PRO A 29 -17.60 9.43 0.29
C PRO A 29 -18.29 10.60 1.00
N ARG A 30 -18.56 11.70 0.28
CA ARG A 30 -19.21 12.91 0.82
C ARG A 30 -20.49 12.60 1.60
N ALA A 31 -21.34 11.75 1.04
CA ALA A 31 -22.59 11.36 1.68
C ALA A 31 -22.36 10.61 3.02
N GLN A 32 -21.44 9.67 3.04
CA GLN A 32 -21.11 8.89 4.24
C GLN A 32 -20.47 9.77 5.33
N LEU A 33 -19.60 10.71 4.95
CA LEU A 33 -19.00 11.67 5.89
C LEU A 33 -20.08 12.54 6.56
N LEU A 34 -21.02 13.09 5.76
CA LEU A 34 -22.12 13.92 6.28
C LEU A 34 -23.03 13.13 7.19
N ASP A 35 -23.40 11.90 6.82
CA ASP A 35 -24.24 11.03 7.63
C ASP A 35 -23.57 10.68 8.97
N THR A 36 -22.32 10.19 8.92
CA THR A 36 -21.56 9.83 10.12
C THR A 36 -21.37 11.02 11.06
N ALA A 37 -21.01 12.19 10.53
CA ALA A 37 -20.81 13.38 11.33
C ALA A 37 -22.14 13.91 11.90
N SER A 38 -23.25 13.83 11.14
CA SER A 38 -24.60 14.19 11.58
C SER A 38 -25.03 13.38 12.79
N HIS A 39 -24.87 12.07 12.73
CA HIS A 39 -25.14 11.18 13.87
C HIS A 39 -24.27 11.49 15.10
N PHE A 40 -22.98 11.79 14.87
CA PHE A 40 -22.04 12.05 15.94
C PHE A 40 -22.37 13.30 16.76
N ILE A 41 -22.80 14.39 16.11
CA ILE A 41 -23.08 15.68 16.78
C ILE A 41 -24.55 16.02 16.90
N GLN A 42 -25.46 15.13 16.42
CA GLN A 42 -26.91 15.30 16.43
C GLN A 42 -27.34 16.63 15.74
N GLN A 43 -26.77 16.93 14.59
CA GLN A 43 -27.13 18.08 13.77
C GLN A 43 -27.56 17.61 12.38
N PRO A 44 -28.52 18.33 11.73
CA PRO A 44 -29.02 17.94 10.42
C PRO A 44 -27.90 17.99 9.34
N PRO A 45 -27.91 17.05 8.38
CA PRO A 45 -26.86 16.94 7.34
C PRO A 45 -26.70 18.22 6.50
N GLU A 46 -27.76 19.00 6.31
CA GLU A 46 -27.74 20.25 5.50
C GLU A 46 -26.81 21.31 6.13
N LYS A 47 -26.77 21.39 7.46
CA LYS A 47 -25.84 22.30 8.16
C LYS A 47 -24.39 21.87 7.98
N LEU A 48 -24.16 20.55 8.08
CA LEU A 48 -22.84 19.97 7.88
C LEU A 48 -22.38 20.11 6.42
N ALA A 49 -23.29 20.01 5.45
CA ALA A 49 -22.95 20.19 4.04
C ALA A 49 -22.36 21.59 3.75
N ARG A 50 -22.94 22.64 4.33
CA ARG A 50 -22.41 24.02 4.20
C ARG A 50 -21.04 24.16 4.87
N ALA A 51 -20.88 23.60 6.06
CA ALA A 51 -19.58 23.60 6.75
C ALA A 51 -18.52 22.81 5.98
N LEU A 52 -18.89 21.70 5.36
CA LEU A 52 -18.02 20.90 4.51
C LEU A 52 -17.57 21.69 3.27
N ASP A 53 -18.50 22.34 2.58
CA ASP A 53 -18.18 23.16 1.41
C ASP A 53 -17.22 24.30 1.79
N HIS A 54 -17.42 24.96 2.93
CA HIS A 54 -16.51 25.95 3.46
C HIS A 54 -15.12 25.37 3.79
N CYS A 55 -15.03 24.16 4.40
CA CYS A 55 -13.75 23.49 4.64
C CYS A 55 -13.00 23.17 3.33
N ILE A 56 -13.71 22.83 2.27
CA ILE A 56 -13.12 22.56 0.97
C ILE A 56 -12.62 23.86 0.32
N GLU A 57 -13.43 24.91 0.33
CA GLU A 57 -13.08 26.24 -0.21
C GLU A 57 -11.86 26.86 0.50
N THR A 58 -11.75 26.65 1.81
CA THR A 58 -10.62 27.15 2.62
C THR A 58 -9.40 26.21 2.61
N GLY A 59 -9.46 25.08 1.90
CA GLY A 59 -8.36 24.13 1.81
C GLY A 59 -8.12 23.29 3.07
N GLN A 60 -9.01 23.33 4.05
CA GLN A 60 -8.95 22.50 5.26
C GLN A 60 -9.25 21.03 4.95
N LEU A 61 -10.02 20.77 3.89
CA LEU A 61 -10.33 19.43 3.37
C LEU A 61 -10.13 19.40 1.86
N GLY A 62 -9.65 18.25 1.37
CA GLY A 62 -9.52 17.98 -0.05
C GLY A 62 -10.73 17.21 -0.60
N VAL A 63 -11.01 17.38 -1.87
CA VAL A 63 -12.03 16.60 -2.58
C VAL A 63 -11.44 16.01 -3.86
N LYS A 64 -11.78 14.75 -4.14
CA LYS A 64 -11.43 14.06 -5.39
C LYS A 64 -12.66 13.31 -5.92
N MET A 65 -12.92 13.47 -7.22
CA MET A 65 -13.97 12.70 -7.88
C MET A 65 -13.44 11.33 -8.29
N LEU A 66 -14.11 10.28 -7.82
CA LEU A 66 -13.81 8.89 -8.19
C LEU A 66 -15.11 8.25 -8.71
N GLU A 67 -15.10 7.81 -9.96
CA GLU A 67 -16.30 7.22 -10.60
C GLU A 67 -17.59 8.04 -10.40
N ALA A 68 -17.50 9.37 -10.57
CA ALA A 68 -18.57 10.35 -10.35
C ALA A 68 -19.04 10.52 -8.88
N VAL A 69 -18.34 9.91 -7.90
CA VAL A 69 -18.61 10.11 -6.48
C VAL A 69 -17.56 11.04 -5.88
N PRO A 70 -17.96 12.11 -5.15
CA PRO A 70 -17.00 12.97 -4.45
C PRO A 70 -16.54 12.30 -3.17
N TYR A 71 -15.21 12.09 -3.05
CA TYR A 71 -14.52 11.60 -1.87
C TYR A 71 -13.81 12.75 -1.17
N ILE A 72 -13.95 12.80 0.15
CA ILE A 72 -13.38 13.84 1.00
C ILE A 72 -12.16 13.29 1.74
N TYR A 73 -11.12 14.09 1.77
CA TYR A 73 -9.80 13.74 2.29
C TYR A 73 -9.32 14.74 3.34
N LEU A 74 -8.49 14.30 4.24
CA LEU A 74 -7.52 15.18 4.89
C LEU A 74 -6.47 15.58 3.84
N PRO A 75 -6.07 16.87 3.75
CA PRO A 75 -5.18 17.35 2.69
C PRO A 75 -3.87 16.58 2.57
N ASP A 76 -3.28 16.29 3.71
CA ASP A 76 -2.01 15.55 3.79
C ASP A 76 -2.11 14.09 3.31
N LEU A 77 -3.29 13.45 3.43
CA LEU A 77 -3.53 12.11 2.90
C LEU A 77 -3.80 12.14 1.39
N LEU A 78 -4.50 13.17 0.91
CA LEU A 78 -4.70 13.37 -0.52
C LEU A 78 -3.38 13.62 -1.25
N GLU A 79 -2.53 14.46 -0.69
CA GLU A 79 -1.18 14.72 -1.19
C GLU A 79 -0.33 13.44 -1.23
N ALA A 80 -0.40 12.64 -0.17
CA ALA A 80 0.33 11.39 -0.09
C ALA A 80 -0.11 10.39 -1.18
N GLU A 81 -1.42 10.20 -1.35
CA GLU A 81 -1.96 9.33 -2.41
C GLU A 81 -1.55 9.82 -3.80
N GLN A 82 -1.62 11.13 -4.05
CA GLN A 82 -1.25 11.70 -5.35
C GLN A 82 0.24 11.49 -5.63
N ALA A 83 1.12 11.79 -4.67
CA ALA A 83 2.56 11.60 -4.80
C ALA A 83 2.93 10.13 -5.09
N ILE A 84 2.28 9.18 -4.38
CA ILE A 84 2.45 7.76 -4.63
C ILE A 84 1.99 7.39 -6.04
N ALA A 85 0.81 7.84 -6.45
CA ALA A 85 0.23 7.53 -7.74
C ALA A 85 1.12 8.05 -8.88
N ASP A 86 1.57 9.29 -8.80
CA ASP A 86 2.46 9.91 -9.80
C ASP A 86 3.79 9.15 -9.91
N ARG A 87 4.36 8.78 -8.77
CA ARG A 87 5.62 8.05 -8.72
C ARG A 87 5.51 6.66 -9.33
N LEU A 88 4.47 5.91 -9.00
CA LEU A 88 4.24 4.57 -9.54
C LEU A 88 3.90 4.62 -11.03
N ALA A 89 3.15 5.65 -11.47
CA ALA A 89 2.87 5.87 -12.89
C ALA A 89 4.16 6.16 -13.69
N LEU A 90 5.09 6.92 -13.13
CA LEU A 90 6.41 7.16 -13.73
C LEU A 90 7.22 5.86 -13.84
N LEU A 91 7.24 5.03 -12.80
CA LEU A 91 7.91 3.74 -12.83
C LEU A 91 7.30 2.80 -13.87
N ALA A 92 5.97 2.75 -13.97
CA ALA A 92 5.26 1.90 -14.92
C ALA A 92 5.49 2.31 -16.39
N LYS A 93 5.68 3.62 -16.66
CA LYS A 93 5.96 4.13 -18.01
C LYS A 93 7.41 3.97 -18.45
N ARG A 94 8.30 3.69 -17.52
CA ARG A 94 9.73 3.54 -17.81
C ARG A 94 9.97 2.29 -18.66
N GLU A 95 10.99 2.34 -19.52
CA GLU A 95 11.42 1.19 -20.34
C GLU A 95 11.70 -0.04 -19.47
N LYS A 96 11.19 -1.18 -19.92
CA LYS A 96 11.35 -2.46 -19.22
C LYS A 96 12.80 -2.92 -19.27
N GLN A 97 13.21 -3.66 -18.24
CA GLN A 97 14.54 -4.26 -18.19
C GLN A 97 14.64 -5.41 -19.19
N THR A 98 15.75 -5.47 -19.92
CA THR A 98 16.07 -6.61 -20.79
C THR A 98 17.00 -7.54 -20.02
N VAL A 99 16.54 -8.75 -19.75
CA VAL A 99 17.33 -9.79 -19.07
C VAL A 99 17.65 -10.89 -20.06
N ARG A 100 18.95 -11.07 -20.32
CA ARG A 100 19.42 -12.14 -21.22
C ARG A 100 19.15 -13.51 -20.60
N ASP A 101 18.73 -14.47 -21.42
CA ASP A 101 18.53 -15.88 -21.06
C ASP A 101 17.64 -16.10 -19.82
N LEU A 102 16.70 -15.19 -19.54
CA LEU A 102 15.86 -15.23 -18.34
C LEU A 102 15.16 -16.61 -18.17
N ASP A 103 14.58 -17.15 -19.23
CA ASP A 103 13.90 -18.45 -19.16
C ASP A 103 14.85 -19.61 -18.86
N LYS A 104 16.08 -19.57 -19.39
CA LYS A 104 17.10 -20.55 -19.03
C LYS A 104 17.50 -20.42 -17.56
N ASN A 105 17.68 -19.19 -17.07
CA ASN A 105 18.01 -18.93 -15.67
C ASN A 105 16.91 -19.44 -14.73
N ILE A 106 15.64 -19.26 -15.10
CA ILE A 106 14.51 -19.83 -14.35
C ILE A 106 14.56 -21.36 -14.37
N GLN A 107 14.84 -21.99 -15.52
CA GLN A 107 14.96 -23.45 -15.61
C GLN A 107 16.12 -23.98 -14.76
N VAL A 108 17.28 -23.34 -14.79
CA VAL A 108 18.44 -23.71 -13.94
C VAL A 108 18.03 -23.64 -12.46
N LEU A 109 17.28 -22.59 -12.08
CA LEU A 109 16.80 -22.43 -10.72
C LEU A 109 15.84 -23.57 -10.30
N GLU A 110 14.91 -23.95 -11.16
CA GLU A 110 14.00 -25.10 -10.96
C GLU A 110 14.75 -26.40 -10.79
N LEU A 111 15.75 -26.67 -11.63
CA LEU A 111 16.59 -27.86 -11.53
C LEU A 111 17.38 -27.87 -10.22
N THR A 112 17.92 -26.74 -9.80
CA THR A 112 18.69 -26.63 -8.54
C THR A 112 17.81 -26.84 -7.32
N GLN A 113 16.56 -26.38 -7.37
CA GLN A 113 15.59 -26.50 -6.26
C GLN A 113 14.84 -27.85 -6.28
N GLY A 114 14.90 -28.62 -7.36
CA GLY A 114 14.25 -29.91 -7.49
C GLY A 114 12.73 -29.85 -7.69
N PHE A 115 12.17 -28.68 -8.07
CA PHE A 115 10.75 -28.52 -8.39
C PHE A 115 10.53 -27.45 -9.48
N ALA A 116 9.43 -27.56 -10.22
CA ALA A 116 9.03 -26.57 -11.22
C ALA A 116 8.08 -25.54 -10.61
N TYR A 117 8.22 -24.27 -11.01
CA TYR A 117 7.27 -23.23 -10.66
C TYR A 117 5.96 -23.40 -11.43
N ALA A 118 4.83 -23.15 -10.79
CA ALA A 118 3.54 -23.08 -11.46
C ALA A 118 3.56 -21.99 -12.56
N PRO A 119 2.75 -22.11 -13.62
CA PRO A 119 2.77 -21.16 -14.74
C PRO A 119 2.67 -19.69 -14.31
N LEU A 120 1.77 -19.37 -13.36
CA LEU A 120 1.60 -18.01 -12.85
C LEU A 120 2.77 -17.56 -11.96
N GLN A 121 3.42 -18.46 -11.22
CA GLN A 121 4.64 -18.13 -10.49
C GLN A 121 5.78 -17.82 -11.45
N ARG A 122 5.94 -18.61 -12.52
CA ARG A 122 6.93 -18.36 -13.57
C ARG A 122 6.70 -17.01 -14.25
N GLU A 123 5.45 -16.68 -14.57
CA GLU A 123 5.09 -15.38 -15.13
C GLU A 123 5.41 -14.23 -14.15
N ALA A 124 5.08 -14.39 -12.86
CA ALA A 124 5.42 -13.42 -11.83
C ALA A 124 6.92 -13.19 -11.72
N ILE A 125 7.73 -14.25 -11.76
CA ILE A 125 9.19 -14.15 -11.76
C ILE A 125 9.68 -13.38 -13.00
N ARG A 126 9.18 -13.69 -14.20
CA ARG A 126 9.53 -12.95 -15.42
C ARG A 126 9.21 -11.46 -15.30
N LYS A 127 7.99 -11.14 -14.84
CA LYS A 127 7.56 -9.75 -14.65
C LYS A 127 8.42 -9.03 -13.61
N ALA A 128 8.77 -9.69 -12.50
CA ALA A 128 9.64 -9.12 -11.48
C ALA A 128 11.03 -8.77 -12.02
N MET A 129 11.51 -9.52 -12.99
CA MET A 129 12.82 -9.28 -13.60
C MET A 129 12.80 -8.20 -14.70
N THR A 130 11.66 -7.97 -15.34
CA THR A 130 11.53 -7.06 -16.48
C THR A 130 10.80 -5.75 -16.17
N GLU A 131 9.81 -5.76 -15.27
CA GLU A 131 9.02 -4.57 -14.94
C GLU A 131 9.70 -3.72 -13.86
N ASN A 132 9.43 -2.41 -13.88
CA ASN A 132 9.97 -1.49 -12.88
C ASN A 132 9.09 -1.38 -11.63
N CYS A 133 7.81 -1.74 -11.76
CA CYS A 133 6.86 -1.79 -10.68
C CYS A 133 6.01 -3.06 -10.82
N LEU A 134 5.99 -3.89 -9.80
CA LEU A 134 5.20 -5.12 -9.77
C LEU A 134 4.42 -5.22 -8.46
N VAL A 135 3.18 -5.66 -8.58
CA VAL A 135 2.35 -6.06 -7.44
C VAL A 135 2.10 -7.56 -7.52
N LEU A 136 2.59 -8.28 -6.54
CA LEU A 136 2.44 -9.73 -6.39
C LEU A 136 1.36 -10.02 -5.36
N THR A 137 0.20 -10.49 -5.80
CA THR A 137 -0.93 -10.81 -4.92
C THR A 137 -1.25 -12.29 -4.93
N GLY A 138 -1.85 -12.76 -3.84
CA GLY A 138 -2.30 -14.14 -3.73
C GLY A 138 -2.70 -14.47 -2.30
N GLY A 139 -3.61 -15.41 -2.12
CA GLY A 139 -4.04 -15.88 -0.81
C GLY A 139 -2.94 -16.60 -0.01
N PRO A 140 -3.22 -17.03 1.21
CA PRO A 140 -2.31 -17.86 1.99
C PRO A 140 -1.98 -19.15 1.25
N GLY A 141 -0.71 -19.59 1.31
CA GLY A 141 -0.29 -20.87 0.70
C GLY A 141 -0.14 -20.88 -0.82
N THR A 142 -0.35 -19.77 -1.54
CA THR A 142 -0.19 -19.69 -3.01
C THR A 142 1.28 -19.71 -3.47
N GLY A 143 2.23 -19.74 -2.55
CA GLY A 143 3.66 -19.78 -2.87
C GLY A 143 4.27 -18.41 -3.12
N LYS A 144 3.71 -17.32 -2.57
CA LYS A 144 4.31 -15.97 -2.65
C LYS A 144 5.76 -15.96 -2.20
N THR A 145 6.06 -16.56 -1.06
CA THR A 145 7.44 -16.65 -0.52
C THR A 145 8.38 -17.42 -1.43
N THR A 146 7.91 -18.54 -2.02
CA THR A 146 8.69 -19.30 -3.01
C THR A 146 9.01 -18.46 -4.23
N THR A 147 8.03 -17.69 -4.73
CA THR A 147 8.21 -16.77 -5.85
C THR A 147 9.19 -15.64 -5.51
N VAL A 148 9.08 -15.05 -4.30
CA VAL A 148 10.01 -14.01 -3.81
C VAL A 148 11.43 -14.55 -3.71
N ASN A 149 11.62 -15.77 -3.21
CA ASN A 149 12.93 -16.42 -3.13
C ASN A 149 13.56 -16.61 -4.53
N ALA A 150 12.77 -17.04 -5.50
CA ALA A 150 13.24 -17.15 -6.89
C ALA A 150 13.68 -15.80 -7.45
N ILE A 151 12.87 -14.78 -7.25
CA ILE A 151 13.17 -13.41 -7.69
C ILE A 151 14.49 -12.92 -7.05
N LEU A 152 14.66 -13.13 -5.76
CA LEU A 152 15.86 -12.73 -5.04
C LEU A 152 17.13 -13.40 -5.60
N GLN A 153 17.09 -14.71 -5.85
CA GLN A 153 18.22 -15.42 -6.41
C GLN A 153 18.59 -14.90 -7.81
N LEU A 154 17.59 -14.60 -8.65
CA LEU A 154 17.84 -14.04 -9.98
C LEU A 154 18.39 -12.60 -9.92
N LEU A 155 17.90 -11.76 -9.01
CA LEU A 155 18.41 -10.40 -8.79
C LEU A 155 19.86 -10.42 -8.30
N GLU A 156 20.22 -11.33 -7.42
CA GLU A 156 21.61 -11.50 -6.95
C GLU A 156 22.56 -11.93 -8.07
N HIS A 157 22.08 -12.77 -8.98
CA HIS A 157 22.86 -13.12 -10.18
C HIS A 157 23.14 -11.91 -11.08
N GLN A 158 22.28 -10.88 -11.03
CA GLN A 158 22.48 -9.63 -11.77
C GLN A 158 23.31 -8.60 -10.99
N ALA A 159 23.77 -8.94 -9.78
CA ALA A 159 24.47 -8.04 -8.87
C ALA A 159 23.63 -6.81 -8.45
N ASP A 160 22.31 -6.90 -8.49
CA ASP A 160 21.41 -5.88 -8.00
C ASP A 160 21.48 -5.77 -6.46
N ARG A 161 21.51 -4.54 -5.97
CA ARG A 161 21.40 -4.25 -4.54
C ARG A 161 19.95 -4.26 -4.12
N VAL A 162 19.54 -5.35 -3.49
CA VAL A 162 18.13 -5.56 -3.09
C VAL A 162 17.93 -5.13 -1.64
N ALA A 163 16.95 -4.27 -1.39
CA ALA A 163 16.46 -3.96 -0.06
C ALA A 163 15.18 -4.76 0.21
N LEU A 164 15.21 -5.60 1.26
CA LEU A 164 14.04 -6.34 1.72
C LEU A 164 13.42 -5.61 2.91
N CYS A 165 12.12 -5.32 2.83
CA CYS A 165 11.44 -4.67 3.93
C CYS A 165 10.00 -5.15 4.13
N ALA A 166 9.48 -4.87 5.33
CA ALA A 166 8.13 -5.16 5.74
C ALA A 166 7.63 -4.08 6.72
N PRO A 167 6.32 -3.92 6.94
CA PRO A 167 5.81 -2.88 7.84
C PRO A 167 6.14 -3.12 9.31
N THR A 168 6.23 -4.36 9.75
CA THR A 168 6.42 -4.73 11.16
C THR A 168 7.69 -5.53 11.39
N GLY A 169 8.24 -5.47 12.62
CA GLY A 169 9.42 -6.24 13.01
C GLY A 169 9.19 -7.75 12.90
N ARG A 170 7.98 -8.23 13.22
CA ARG A 170 7.60 -9.64 13.09
C ARG A 170 7.59 -10.10 11.63
N ALA A 171 7.02 -9.29 10.74
CA ALA A 171 7.00 -9.59 9.31
C ALA A 171 8.42 -9.56 8.72
N ALA A 172 9.24 -8.57 9.08
CA ALA A 172 10.63 -8.48 8.63
C ALA A 172 11.47 -9.67 9.12
N LYS A 173 11.30 -10.08 10.38
CA LYS A 173 11.98 -11.28 10.91
C LYS A 173 11.57 -12.53 10.14
N ARG A 174 10.27 -12.75 9.94
CA ARG A 174 9.75 -13.88 9.17
C ARG A 174 10.28 -13.86 7.72
N LEU A 175 10.30 -12.70 7.08
CA LEU A 175 10.84 -12.54 5.73
C LEU A 175 12.33 -12.92 5.70
N SER A 176 13.11 -12.50 6.71
CA SER A 176 14.52 -12.86 6.83
C SER A 176 14.73 -14.37 7.00
N GLU A 177 13.94 -15.02 7.85
CA GLU A 177 14.02 -16.48 8.09
C GLU A 177 13.66 -17.28 6.84
N LEU A 178 12.61 -16.85 6.10
CA LEU A 178 12.14 -17.55 4.91
C LEU A 178 13.05 -17.34 3.69
N THR A 179 13.72 -16.20 3.60
CA THR A 179 14.59 -15.88 2.45
C THR A 179 16.07 -16.16 2.71
N GLY A 180 16.45 -16.35 3.96
CA GLY A 180 17.86 -16.43 4.36
C GLY A 180 18.64 -15.12 4.21
N ARG A 181 17.94 -13.99 4.00
CA ARG A 181 18.51 -12.67 3.76
C ARG A 181 18.04 -11.67 4.80
N LYS A 182 18.83 -10.64 5.04
CA LYS A 182 18.50 -9.59 6.00
C LYS A 182 17.35 -8.73 5.46
N ALA A 183 16.19 -8.83 6.09
CA ALA A 183 15.08 -7.91 5.91
C ALA A 183 14.96 -6.96 7.12
N SER A 184 14.42 -5.76 6.91
CA SER A 184 14.21 -4.76 7.95
C SER A 184 12.78 -4.22 7.92
N THR A 185 12.38 -3.47 8.95
CA THR A 185 11.16 -2.68 8.85
C THR A 185 11.39 -1.49 7.92
N ILE A 186 10.31 -0.96 7.32
CA ILE A 186 10.38 0.27 6.50
C ILE A 186 10.99 1.40 7.34
N HIS A 187 10.57 1.57 8.59
CA HIS A 187 11.12 2.58 9.51
C HIS A 187 12.64 2.44 9.69
N ARG A 188 13.13 1.20 9.86
CA ARG A 188 14.56 0.94 10.02
C ARG A 188 15.33 1.14 8.71
N LEU A 189 14.70 0.83 7.56
CA LEU A 189 15.29 1.05 6.24
C LEU A 189 15.45 2.55 5.95
N LEU A 190 14.46 3.35 6.35
CA LEU A 190 14.47 4.80 6.17
C LEU A 190 15.29 5.55 7.24
N GLU A 191 15.69 4.87 8.32
CA GLU A 191 16.39 5.42 9.47
C GLU A 191 15.64 6.59 10.11
N VAL A 192 14.95 6.31 11.23
CA VAL A 192 14.16 7.34 11.94
C VAL A 192 15.08 8.32 12.64
N ASP A 193 14.85 9.61 12.41
CA ASP A 193 15.52 10.72 13.11
C ASP A 193 14.56 11.35 14.12
N TYR A 194 15.02 11.45 15.37
CA TYR A 194 14.31 12.04 16.49
C TYR A 194 14.88 13.40 16.91
N SER A 195 15.89 13.92 16.22
CA SER A 195 16.65 15.10 16.63
C SER A 195 15.85 16.41 16.62
N GLY A 196 14.79 16.47 15.80
CA GLY A 196 13.98 17.69 15.59
C GLY A 196 12.70 17.78 16.42
N GLY A 197 12.43 16.87 17.37
CA GLY A 197 11.16 16.83 18.12
C GLY A 197 9.94 16.36 17.30
N VAL A 198 10.09 16.21 15.99
CA VAL A 198 9.13 15.61 15.06
C VAL A 198 9.80 14.39 14.44
N VAL A 199 9.09 13.29 14.40
CA VAL A 199 9.60 12.06 13.76
C VAL A 199 9.79 12.32 12.27
N SER A 200 11.03 12.21 11.79
CA SER A 200 11.40 12.32 10.39
C SER A 200 12.27 11.14 9.96
N PHE A 201 12.55 11.04 8.66
CA PHE A 201 13.39 9.97 8.11
C PHE A 201 14.68 10.57 7.54
N ILE A 202 15.82 9.92 7.84
CA ILE A 202 17.13 10.29 7.29
C ILE A 202 17.14 10.04 5.78
N HIS A 203 16.60 8.88 5.34
CA HIS A 203 16.40 8.62 3.93
C HIS A 203 15.06 9.20 3.47
N ASN A 204 15.13 10.12 2.52
CA ASN A 204 14.03 10.90 1.95
C ASN A 204 14.37 11.32 0.52
N ASP A 205 13.62 12.25 -0.07
CA ASP A 205 13.83 12.80 -1.41
C ASP A 205 15.20 13.48 -1.62
N LYS A 206 15.84 13.95 -0.55
CA LYS A 206 17.18 14.59 -0.57
C LYS A 206 18.31 13.61 -0.29
N ASN A 207 18.03 12.51 0.39
CA ASN A 207 19.00 11.47 0.74
C ASN A 207 18.44 10.09 0.38
N LEU A 208 18.60 9.72 -0.87
CA LEU A 208 18.00 8.52 -1.45
C LEU A 208 18.67 7.23 -0.97
N LEU A 209 17.89 6.17 -0.85
CA LEU A 209 18.35 4.81 -0.58
C LEU A 209 19.29 4.32 -1.68
N LYS A 210 20.37 3.63 -1.28
CA LYS A 210 21.36 3.05 -2.20
C LYS A 210 21.00 1.62 -2.58
N CYS A 211 19.81 1.42 -3.13
CA CYS A 211 19.34 0.13 -3.64
C CYS A 211 18.86 0.25 -5.09
N ASP A 212 18.85 -0.86 -5.79
CA ASP A 212 18.44 -0.96 -7.19
C ASP A 212 17.04 -1.58 -7.29
N VAL A 213 16.68 -2.41 -6.30
CA VAL A 213 15.35 -3.03 -6.16
C VAL A 213 14.92 -2.99 -4.70
N VAL A 214 13.66 -2.62 -4.45
CA VAL A 214 13.01 -2.79 -3.15
C VAL A 214 11.95 -3.87 -3.28
N ILE A 215 11.98 -4.85 -2.37
CA ILE A 215 10.91 -5.82 -2.19
C ILE A 215 10.23 -5.53 -0.86
N LEU A 216 8.97 -5.14 -0.93
CA LEU A 216 8.12 -4.82 0.21
C LEU A 216 7.09 -5.93 0.41
N ASP A 217 7.24 -6.68 1.50
CA ASP A 217 6.29 -7.73 1.88
C ASP A 217 5.22 -7.18 2.85
N GLU A 218 4.09 -7.90 2.95
CA GLU A 218 2.92 -7.52 3.76
C GLU A 218 2.43 -6.09 3.48
N MET A 219 2.37 -5.72 2.19
CA MET A 219 1.96 -4.38 1.72
C MET A 219 0.60 -3.95 2.27
N SER A 220 -0.30 -4.89 2.53
CA SER A 220 -1.64 -4.63 3.08
C SER A 220 -1.65 -3.97 4.47
N MET A 221 -0.54 -4.04 5.20
CA MET A 221 -0.38 -3.46 6.53
C MET A 221 0.36 -2.11 6.53
N VAL A 222 0.75 -1.61 5.35
CA VAL A 222 1.50 -0.36 5.23
C VAL A 222 0.53 0.81 5.13
N ASP A 223 0.68 1.81 5.99
CA ASP A 223 -0.09 3.05 5.87
C ASP A 223 0.42 3.94 4.73
N VAL A 224 -0.45 4.83 4.26
CA VAL A 224 -0.17 5.68 3.09
C VAL A 224 1.00 6.62 3.31
N LYS A 225 1.18 7.17 4.51
CA LYS A 225 2.28 8.09 4.82
C LYS A 225 3.62 7.38 4.85
N LEU A 226 3.66 6.19 5.45
CA LEU A 226 4.88 5.38 5.49
C LEU A 226 5.27 4.91 4.07
N PHE A 227 4.29 4.56 3.24
CA PHE A 227 4.56 4.21 1.85
C PHE A 227 5.00 5.42 1.02
N GLN A 228 4.39 6.59 1.23
CA GLN A 228 4.85 7.84 0.62
C GLN A 228 6.32 8.11 0.96
N ALA A 229 6.69 7.99 2.24
CA ALA A 229 8.07 8.20 2.69
C ALA A 229 9.03 7.20 2.03
N LEU A 230 8.65 5.92 1.95
CA LEU A 230 9.46 4.91 1.27
C LEU A 230 9.67 5.27 -0.20
N ILE A 231 8.59 5.56 -0.92
CA ILE A 231 8.65 5.87 -2.36
C ILE A 231 9.46 7.14 -2.63
N ALA A 232 9.35 8.15 -1.78
CA ALA A 232 10.12 9.38 -1.90
C ALA A 232 11.64 9.15 -1.72
N ALA A 233 12.02 8.18 -0.88
CA ALA A 233 13.43 7.82 -0.66
C ALA A 233 14.03 6.94 -1.77
N LEU A 234 13.24 6.48 -2.75
CA LEU A 234 13.76 5.64 -3.83
C LEU A 234 14.32 6.49 -4.98
N ARG A 235 15.43 6.03 -5.56
CA ARG A 235 15.93 6.58 -6.83
C ARG A 235 14.92 6.39 -7.96
N TYR A 236 14.95 7.24 -8.96
CA TYR A 236 14.11 7.06 -10.16
C TYR A 236 14.40 5.75 -10.90
N SER A 237 15.60 5.22 -10.78
CA SER A 237 16.02 3.94 -11.36
C SER A 237 15.65 2.73 -10.51
N CYS A 238 15.29 2.91 -9.25
CA CYS A 238 14.96 1.82 -8.35
C CYS A 238 13.65 1.16 -8.73
N ARG A 239 13.66 -0.16 -8.83
CA ARG A 239 12.47 -0.98 -9.07
C ARG A 239 11.76 -1.28 -7.75
N ILE A 240 10.45 -1.47 -7.79
CA ILE A 240 9.67 -1.85 -6.61
C ILE A 240 8.82 -3.08 -6.88
N ILE A 241 8.92 -4.05 -5.99
CA ILE A 241 8.09 -5.26 -5.98
C ILE A 241 7.32 -5.27 -4.67
N MET A 242 6.01 -5.14 -4.76
CA MET A 242 5.09 -5.10 -3.63
C MET A 242 4.40 -6.45 -3.50
N VAL A 243 4.47 -7.07 -2.33
CA VAL A 243 3.91 -8.39 -2.05
C VAL A 243 2.84 -8.24 -0.97
N GLY A 244 1.68 -8.80 -1.19
CA GLY A 244 0.60 -8.72 -0.20
C GLY A 244 -0.62 -9.53 -0.58
N ASP A 245 -1.64 -9.49 0.28
CA ASP A 245 -2.93 -10.07 0.01
C ASP A 245 -3.89 -8.97 -0.46
N ALA A 246 -4.44 -9.11 -1.66
CA ALA A 246 -5.39 -8.15 -2.22
C ALA A 246 -6.71 -8.07 -1.44
N THR A 247 -7.06 -9.12 -0.69
CA THR A 247 -8.30 -9.18 0.10
C THR A 247 -8.18 -8.54 1.46
N SER A 248 -6.96 -8.36 1.96
CA SER A 248 -6.67 -7.80 3.29
C SER A 248 -6.27 -6.32 3.29
N CYS A 249 -6.50 -5.59 2.19
CA CYS A 249 -6.14 -4.17 2.03
C CYS A 249 -7.29 -3.20 2.38
N PRO A 250 -7.61 -2.95 3.66
CA PRO A 250 -8.57 -1.90 4.02
C PRO A 250 -7.95 -0.49 4.00
N ALA A 251 -6.63 -0.38 4.08
CA ALA A 251 -5.94 0.89 4.29
C ALA A 251 -5.78 1.78 3.04
N TRP A 252 -6.03 1.23 1.88
CA TRP A 252 -5.89 1.95 0.61
C TRP A 252 -7.28 2.11 0.01
N GLY A 253 -7.97 3.18 0.27
CA GLY A 253 -9.34 3.49 -0.13
C GLY A 253 -9.93 2.66 -1.28
N PRO A 254 -11.24 2.43 -1.29
CA PRO A 254 -11.88 1.32 -2.00
C PRO A 254 -11.69 1.26 -3.52
N ALA A 255 -11.11 2.26 -4.16
CA ALA A 255 -11.07 2.30 -5.62
C ALA A 255 -9.73 2.75 -6.23
N THR A 256 -8.88 3.45 -5.50
CA THR A 256 -7.85 4.25 -6.16
C THR A 256 -6.53 3.53 -6.40
N PHE A 257 -6.11 2.67 -5.50
CA PHE A 257 -4.81 2.02 -5.64
C PHE A 257 -4.87 0.66 -6.36
N TRP A 258 -5.92 -0.14 -6.11
CA TRP A 258 -6.08 -1.47 -6.70
C TRP A 258 -7.13 -1.55 -7.80
N GLY A 259 -8.12 -0.65 -7.82
CA GLY A 259 -9.31 -0.76 -8.68
C GLY A 259 -9.35 0.13 -9.93
N GLY A 260 -8.72 1.30 -9.93
CA GLY A 260 -8.90 2.31 -10.98
C GLY A 260 -7.65 2.84 -11.65
N HIS A 261 -6.45 2.54 -11.15
CA HIS A 261 -5.20 3.09 -11.68
C HIS A 261 -4.56 2.17 -12.76
N PRO A 262 -3.74 2.73 -13.68
CA PRO A 262 -3.02 1.96 -14.72
C PRO A 262 -2.11 0.83 -14.17
N LEU A 263 -1.94 0.70 -12.86
CA LEU A 263 -1.30 -0.46 -12.21
C LEU A 263 -2.05 -1.77 -12.38
N ARG A 264 -3.31 -1.75 -12.85
CA ARG A 264 -4.06 -2.96 -13.22
C ARG A 264 -3.34 -3.84 -14.24
N THR A 265 -2.47 -3.26 -15.07
CA THR A 265 -1.68 -4.00 -16.05
C THR A 265 -0.45 -4.68 -15.47
N GLY A 266 0.02 -4.26 -14.28
CA GLY A 266 1.17 -4.84 -13.58
C GLY A 266 0.80 -5.75 -12.40
N ALA A 267 -0.48 -5.83 -12.01
CA ALA A 267 -0.91 -6.70 -10.92
C ALA A 267 -0.88 -8.16 -11.39
N HIS A 268 -0.08 -8.98 -10.73
CA HIS A 268 -0.02 -10.41 -10.98
C HIS A 268 -0.63 -11.16 -9.79
N ARG A 269 -1.79 -11.79 -10.04
CA ARG A 269 -2.50 -12.58 -9.04
C ARG A 269 -2.04 -14.03 -9.13
N LEU A 270 -1.46 -14.55 -8.06
CA LEU A 270 -1.19 -15.97 -7.93
C LEU A 270 -2.52 -16.74 -7.70
N PRO A 271 -2.67 -17.97 -8.26
CA PRO A 271 -3.90 -18.74 -8.13
C PRO A 271 -4.18 -19.06 -6.66
N GLU A 272 -5.43 -18.90 -6.27
CA GLU A 272 -5.94 -19.55 -5.07
C GLU A 272 -5.91 -21.05 -5.34
N ARG A 273 -5.34 -21.85 -4.45
CA ARG A 273 -5.53 -23.29 -4.51
C ARG A 273 -7.02 -23.53 -4.32
N ASP A 274 -7.63 -24.27 -5.23
CA ASP A 274 -9.00 -24.72 -5.13
C ASP A 274 -9.20 -25.38 -3.76
N LEU A 275 -9.77 -24.64 -2.84
CA LEU A 275 -10.36 -25.21 -1.64
C LEU A 275 -11.65 -25.90 -2.11
N PRO A 276 -11.95 -27.12 -1.65
CA PRO A 276 -13.16 -27.81 -2.04
C PRO A 276 -14.38 -26.93 -1.75
N ALA A 277 -15.25 -26.80 -2.75
CA ALA A 277 -16.47 -26.04 -2.71
C ALA A 277 -17.31 -26.41 -1.47
N GLY A 278 -17.46 -25.50 -0.53
CA GLY A 278 -18.32 -25.74 0.63
C GLY A 278 -18.06 -24.90 1.87
N GLN A 279 -17.58 -23.66 1.79
CA GLN A 279 -17.74 -22.71 2.90
C GLN A 279 -17.57 -21.26 2.41
N THR A 280 -18.63 -20.73 1.80
CA THR A 280 -18.86 -19.29 1.70
C THR A 280 -19.41 -18.81 3.04
N GLN A 281 -18.58 -18.22 3.87
CA GLN A 281 -19.07 -17.32 4.91
C GLN A 281 -18.85 -15.87 4.49
N PRO A 282 -19.91 -15.03 4.47
CA PRO A 282 -19.78 -13.61 4.24
C PRO A 282 -19.20 -12.97 5.52
N TYR A 283 -17.95 -12.54 5.47
CA TYR A 283 -17.39 -11.70 6.53
C TYR A 283 -17.83 -10.24 6.31
N CYS A 284 -19.06 -9.96 6.65
CA CYS A 284 -19.54 -8.71 7.20
C CYS A 284 -20.09 -9.05 8.58
N GLY A 285 -19.27 -8.89 9.62
CA GLY A 285 -19.66 -9.28 10.98
C GLY A 285 -18.91 -8.43 11.99
N GLU A 286 -19.71 -7.63 12.67
CA GLU A 286 -19.48 -6.86 13.86
C GLU A 286 -18.51 -7.53 14.84
N ARG A 287 -17.52 -6.75 15.32
CA ARG A 287 -16.72 -7.16 16.49
C ARG A 287 -17.59 -7.05 17.73
N PRO A 288 -17.60 -8.07 18.61
CA PRO A 288 -18.30 -7.96 19.89
C PRO A 288 -17.66 -6.91 20.79
N PRO A 289 -18.44 -6.26 21.68
CA PRO A 289 -17.93 -5.23 22.57
C PRO A 289 -16.97 -5.86 23.61
N TYR A 290 -15.85 -5.17 23.84
CA TYR A 290 -14.95 -5.48 24.95
C TYR A 290 -15.68 -5.32 26.28
N HIS A 291 -15.87 -6.41 27.01
CA HIS A 291 -16.18 -6.37 28.43
C HIS A 291 -14.95 -5.88 29.19
N GLN A 292 -15.13 -4.77 29.91
CA GLN A 292 -14.25 -4.33 30.98
C GLN A 292 -14.34 -5.35 32.14
N GLN A 293 -13.23 -5.83 32.58
CA GLN A 293 -12.90 -6.18 33.96
C GLN A 293 -11.53 -5.61 34.31
#